data_9a87096a473bf942891d4a836d9e6209
#
_entry.id   9a87096a473bf942891d4a836d9e6209
#
_cell.length_a   1.000
_cell.length_b   1.000
_cell.length_c   1.000
_cell.angle_alpha   90.00
_cell.angle_beta   90.00
_cell.angle_gamma   90.00
#
_symmetry.space_group_name_H-M   'P 1'
#
loop_
_entity.id
_entity.type
_entity.pdbx_description
1 polymer ?
#
loop_
_entity_poly.entity_id
_entity_poly.type
_entity_poly.pdbx_seq_one_letter_code
_entity_poly.pdbx_strand_id
1 'polypeptide(L)'
;IYLDTFDKSITSPHIAIMGVTGAGKSVTMDVLSSRSIVTKSMQSAFLDIEGEYRKRTESLSGRIIEIKQGVPAGINLFDIDIETEDNGIEKINKVAEIRAILSGIMKNYMDRNLNAKELVDIEESVIETYKEKGITSEKDSLYEKQGGKLGDKLTLGKIKKRMPTLSDFQRILSKKKNSKELAEILTGFLKGKSLGMFDC
;
A
#
# COMPACT_ATOMS: atom_id res chain seq x y z
N ILE A 1 3.89 36.31 11.79
CA ILE A 1 2.98 35.99 10.69
C ILE A 1 2.40 34.62 11.00
N TYR A 2 1.09 34.54 11.10
CA TYR A 2 0.36 33.27 11.24
C TYR A 2 -0.12 32.87 9.84
N LEU A 3 0.23 31.68 9.40
CA LEU A 3 -0.23 31.10 8.13
C LEU A 3 -0.98 29.79 8.43
N ASP A 4 -2.27 29.78 8.20
CA ASP A 4 -3.04 28.53 8.21
C ASP A 4 -3.12 27.98 6.80
N THR A 5 -2.39 26.89 6.56
CA THR A 5 -2.35 26.22 5.25
C THR A 5 -3.67 25.55 4.86
N PHE A 6 -4.60 25.39 5.82
CA PHE A 6 -5.93 24.82 5.63
C PHE A 6 -7.05 25.86 5.69
N ASP A 7 -6.69 27.16 5.61
CA ASP A 7 -7.69 28.21 5.55
C ASP A 7 -8.59 28.03 4.32
N LYS A 8 -9.90 28.19 4.51
CA LYS A 8 -10.90 27.98 3.45
C LYS A 8 -10.75 28.94 2.26
N SER A 9 -10.02 30.03 2.42
CA SER A 9 -9.69 30.95 1.31
C SER A 9 -8.60 30.43 0.39
N ILE A 10 -7.84 29.40 0.82
CA ILE A 10 -6.78 28.79 0.04
C ILE A 10 -7.38 27.63 -0.76
N THR A 11 -7.29 27.72 -2.09
CA THR A 11 -7.84 26.72 -3.01
C THR A 11 -7.21 25.34 -2.86
N SER A 12 -5.93 25.30 -2.45
CA SER A 12 -5.19 24.05 -2.26
C SER A 12 -4.15 24.21 -1.15
N PRO A 13 -4.06 23.26 -0.21
CA PRO A 13 -3.11 23.31 0.92
C PRO A 13 -1.67 22.89 0.52
N HIS A 14 -1.34 22.93 -0.76
CA HIS A 14 0.00 22.54 -1.23
C HIS A 14 1.03 23.63 -0.95
N ILE A 15 2.20 23.20 -0.45
CA ILE A 15 3.34 24.09 -0.18
C ILE A 15 4.54 23.61 -1.00
N ALA A 16 5.19 24.52 -1.72
CA ALA A 16 6.48 24.28 -2.37
C ALA A 16 7.58 25.02 -1.61
N ILE A 17 8.61 24.29 -1.15
CA ILE A 17 9.79 24.85 -0.48
C ILE A 17 10.98 24.71 -1.42
N MET A 18 11.48 25.84 -1.91
CA MET A 18 12.58 25.89 -2.85
C MET A 18 13.79 26.60 -2.25
N GLY A 19 14.98 26.18 -2.65
CA GLY A 19 16.24 26.79 -2.21
C GLY A 19 17.43 25.95 -2.66
N VAL A 20 18.61 26.57 -2.67
CA VAL A 20 19.87 25.87 -2.96
C VAL A 20 20.22 24.88 -1.86
N THR A 21 21.16 23.99 -2.10
CA THR A 21 21.68 23.07 -1.09
C THR A 21 22.19 23.85 0.12
N GLY A 22 21.87 23.41 1.33
CA GLY A 22 22.23 24.09 2.58
C GLY A 22 21.33 25.27 2.98
N ALA A 23 20.32 25.65 2.18
CA ALA A 23 19.42 26.76 2.49
C ALA A 23 18.39 26.46 3.61
N GLY A 24 18.43 25.29 4.23
CA GLY A 24 17.55 24.94 5.33
C GLY A 24 16.17 24.40 4.92
N LYS A 25 15.99 23.91 3.68
CA LYS A 25 14.72 23.33 3.21
C LYS A 25 14.21 22.22 4.13
N SER A 26 15.05 21.24 4.43
CA SER A 26 14.71 20.10 5.30
C SER A 26 14.37 20.54 6.72
N VAL A 27 15.10 21.53 7.25
CA VAL A 27 14.81 22.12 8.57
C VAL A 27 13.46 22.82 8.57
N THR A 28 13.14 23.58 7.53
CA THR A 28 11.84 24.24 7.39
C THR A 28 10.70 23.21 7.34
N MET A 29 10.84 22.16 6.53
CA MET A 29 9.87 21.08 6.45
C MET A 29 9.72 20.35 7.80
N ASP A 30 10.83 20.13 8.48
CA ASP A 30 10.86 19.50 9.79
C ASP A 30 10.09 20.31 10.83
N VAL A 31 10.32 21.61 10.91
CA VAL A 31 9.62 22.51 11.83
C VAL A 31 8.12 22.58 11.53
N LEU A 32 7.75 22.75 10.26
CA LEU A 32 6.34 22.84 9.84
C LEU A 32 5.57 21.56 10.17
N SER A 33 6.11 20.41 9.82
CA SER A 33 5.45 19.13 10.05
C SER A 33 5.41 18.77 11.56
N SER A 34 6.48 18.99 12.30
CA SER A 34 6.50 18.74 13.75
C SER A 34 5.47 19.60 14.50
N ARG A 35 5.38 20.87 14.15
CA ARG A 35 4.35 21.76 14.73
C ARG A 35 2.95 21.29 14.38
N SER A 36 2.69 20.90 13.14
CA SER A 36 1.38 20.40 12.72
C SER A 36 0.98 19.12 13.45
N ILE A 37 1.92 18.19 13.67
CA ILE A 37 1.69 16.97 14.45
C ILE A 37 1.32 17.33 15.90
N VAL A 38 2.12 18.18 16.56
CA VAL A 38 1.96 18.47 17.99
C VAL A 38 0.76 19.39 18.25
N THR A 39 0.54 20.41 17.43
CA THR A 39 -0.51 21.43 17.71
C THR A 39 -1.87 21.08 17.13
N LYS A 40 -1.91 20.33 16.04
CA LYS A 40 -3.16 20.00 15.32
C LYS A 40 -3.46 18.50 15.31
N SER A 41 -2.66 17.66 15.99
CA SER A 41 -2.77 16.18 15.96
C SER A 41 -2.82 15.60 14.56
N MET A 42 -2.11 16.23 13.62
CA MET A 42 -2.08 15.78 12.23
C MET A 42 -1.18 14.57 12.07
N GLN A 43 -1.57 13.65 11.20
CA GLN A 43 -0.69 12.59 10.73
C GLN A 43 0.16 13.12 9.58
N SER A 44 1.44 12.72 9.55
CA SER A 44 2.36 13.10 8.50
C SER A 44 3.05 11.86 7.92
N ALA A 45 3.09 11.77 6.60
CA ALA A 45 3.84 10.75 5.88
C ALA A 45 4.93 11.41 5.05
N PHE A 46 6.15 10.84 5.10
CA PHE A 46 7.33 11.34 4.39
C PHE A 46 7.79 10.32 3.38
N LEU A 47 7.98 10.75 2.15
CA LEU A 47 8.77 10.01 1.17
C LEU A 47 10.22 10.54 1.28
N ASP A 48 11.06 9.80 2.00
CA ASP A 48 12.40 10.23 2.40
C ASP A 48 13.46 9.39 1.68
N ILE A 49 14.02 9.94 0.61
CA ILE A 49 15.01 9.25 -0.21
C ILE A 49 16.39 9.27 0.47
N GLU A 50 16.71 10.34 1.20
CA GLU A 50 18.03 10.57 1.80
C GLU A 50 18.13 10.12 3.26
N GLY A 51 17.02 9.76 3.89
CA GLY A 51 16.96 9.29 5.28
C GLY A 51 17.09 10.42 6.33
N GLU A 52 16.83 11.66 5.95
CA GLU A 52 16.98 12.84 6.82
C GLU A 52 15.94 12.86 7.97
N TYR A 53 14.75 12.30 7.75
CA TYR A 53 13.65 12.33 8.72
C TYR A 53 13.60 11.14 9.68
N ARG A 54 14.50 10.15 9.57
CA ARG A 54 14.50 8.94 10.38
C ARG A 54 14.51 9.23 11.88
N LYS A 55 15.51 9.97 12.36
CA LYS A 55 15.67 10.28 13.80
C LYS A 55 14.46 10.97 14.39
N ARG A 56 13.85 11.88 13.64
CA ARG A 56 12.66 12.58 14.08
C ARG A 56 11.45 11.64 14.13
N THR A 57 11.25 10.82 13.10
CA THR A 57 10.17 9.84 13.07
C THR A 57 10.25 8.91 14.27
N GLU A 58 11.43 8.43 14.61
CA GLU A 58 11.68 7.62 15.81
C GLU A 58 11.37 8.39 17.11
N SER A 59 11.78 9.65 17.21
CA SER A 59 11.51 10.48 18.40
C SER A 59 10.03 10.77 18.63
N LEU A 60 9.23 10.77 17.57
CA LEU A 60 7.77 10.95 17.62
C LEU A 60 7.02 9.61 17.67
N SER A 61 7.72 8.50 17.92
CA SER A 61 7.15 7.13 17.92
C SER A 61 6.45 6.78 16.60
N GLY A 62 6.91 7.36 15.49
CA GLY A 62 6.41 7.09 14.16
C GLY A 62 6.93 5.78 13.58
N ARG A 63 6.25 5.29 12.56
CA ARG A 63 6.65 4.06 11.86
C ARG A 63 7.55 4.39 10.67
N ILE A 64 8.64 3.65 10.53
CA ILE A 64 9.54 3.72 9.38
C ILE A 64 9.32 2.48 8.51
N ILE A 65 9.11 2.70 7.22
CA ILE A 65 9.00 1.65 6.22
C ILE A 65 10.19 1.80 5.28
N GLU A 66 11.10 0.83 5.31
CA GLU A 66 12.27 0.84 4.42
C GLU A 66 11.96 0.08 3.14
N ILE A 67 12.09 0.75 2.00
CA ILE A 67 11.98 0.14 0.67
C ILE A 67 13.39 -0.14 0.16
N LYS A 68 13.85 -1.39 0.36
CA LYS A 68 15.18 -1.85 -0.07
C LYS A 68 15.07 -3.16 -0.84
N GLN A 69 15.93 -3.36 -1.82
CA GLN A 69 16.00 -4.64 -2.54
C GLN A 69 16.26 -5.80 -1.57
N GLY A 70 15.51 -6.87 -1.74
CA GLY A 70 15.68 -8.11 -0.98
C GLY A 70 15.17 -8.06 0.48
N VAL A 71 14.65 -6.92 0.94
CA VAL A 71 14.08 -6.78 2.28
C VAL A 71 12.57 -6.59 2.18
N PRO A 72 11.73 -7.41 2.86
CA PRO A 72 10.30 -7.20 2.87
C PRO A 72 9.96 -5.80 3.41
N ALA A 73 9.25 -4.99 2.64
CA ALA A 73 8.84 -3.64 3.05
C ALA A 73 7.70 -3.64 4.10
N GLY A 74 7.06 -4.79 4.31
CA GLY A 74 5.88 -4.91 5.17
C GLY A 74 4.65 -4.22 4.58
N ILE A 75 4.64 -3.98 3.27
CA ILE A 75 3.51 -3.46 2.52
C ILE A 75 2.99 -4.58 1.63
N ASN A 76 1.75 -5.00 1.88
CA ASN A 76 1.08 -5.98 1.03
C ASN A 76 0.14 -5.27 0.07
N LEU A 77 0.34 -5.44 -1.24
CA LEU A 77 -0.50 -4.84 -2.28
C LEU A 77 -1.97 -5.28 -2.21
N PHE A 78 -2.23 -6.43 -1.62
CA PHE A 78 -3.57 -7.02 -1.47
C PHE A 78 -4.21 -6.73 -0.11
N ASP A 79 -3.57 -5.93 0.74
CA ASP A 79 -4.18 -5.56 2.02
C ASP A 79 -5.40 -4.66 1.79
N ILE A 80 -6.48 -4.94 2.52
CA ILE A 80 -7.73 -4.16 2.51
C ILE A 80 -7.81 -3.44 3.84
N ASP A 81 -7.91 -2.11 3.81
CA ASP A 81 -8.15 -1.31 4.99
C ASP A 81 -9.65 -1.35 5.35
N ILE A 82 -9.93 -1.54 6.63
CA ILE A 82 -11.28 -1.73 7.16
C ILE A 82 -11.85 -0.41 7.68
N GLU A 83 -10.99 0.54 8.01
CA GLU A 83 -11.39 1.78 8.69
C GLU A 83 -12.10 2.79 7.78
N THR A 84 -11.97 2.67 6.47
CA THR A 84 -12.53 3.62 5.49
C THR A 84 -13.96 3.32 5.03
N GLU A 85 -14.69 2.34 5.66
CA GLU A 85 -15.80 1.75 4.97
C GLU A 85 -17.13 1.75 5.71
N ASP A 86 -17.95 2.73 5.39
CA ASP A 86 -19.39 2.69 5.70
C ASP A 86 -20.22 1.86 4.69
N ASN A 87 -19.73 1.57 3.49
CA ASN A 87 -20.54 1.12 2.36
C ASN A 87 -20.15 -0.21 1.68
N GLY A 88 -19.49 -1.12 2.38
CA GLY A 88 -19.12 -2.43 1.80
C GLY A 88 -17.66 -2.50 1.37
N ILE A 89 -17.18 -3.72 1.08
CA ILE A 89 -15.77 -3.91 0.75
C ILE A 89 -15.48 -3.35 -0.64
N GLU A 90 -14.58 -2.39 -0.71
CA GLU A 90 -14.13 -1.79 -1.95
C GLU A 90 -13.20 -2.71 -2.78
N LYS A 91 -13.65 -3.92 -3.08
CA LYS A 91 -12.92 -4.80 -4.01
C LYS A 91 -12.73 -4.16 -5.37
N ILE A 92 -13.69 -3.36 -5.82
CA ILE A 92 -13.62 -2.65 -7.10
C ILE A 92 -12.46 -1.67 -7.08
N ASN A 93 -12.26 -0.94 -5.98
CA ASN A 93 -11.15 0.01 -5.86
C ASN A 93 -9.81 -0.75 -5.80
N LYS A 94 -9.75 -1.86 -5.07
CA LYS A 94 -8.52 -2.67 -5.00
C LYS A 94 -8.14 -3.28 -6.36
N VAL A 95 -9.12 -3.71 -7.17
CA VAL A 95 -8.87 -4.12 -8.56
C VAL A 95 -8.27 -2.97 -9.37
N ALA A 96 -8.82 -1.77 -9.25
CA ALA A 96 -8.32 -0.59 -9.96
C ALA A 96 -6.89 -0.22 -9.54
N GLU A 97 -6.58 -0.26 -8.23
CA GLU A 97 -5.23 -0.04 -7.70
C GLU A 97 -4.22 -1.05 -8.26
N ILE A 98 -4.54 -2.34 -8.19
CA ILE A 98 -3.65 -3.41 -8.70
C ILE A 98 -3.46 -3.25 -10.21
N ARG A 99 -4.52 -2.96 -10.97
CA ARG A 99 -4.42 -2.69 -12.42
C ARG A 99 -3.50 -1.50 -12.72
N ALA A 100 -3.58 -0.43 -11.96
CA ALA A 100 -2.71 0.73 -12.13
C ALA A 100 -1.23 0.38 -11.87
N ILE A 101 -0.94 -0.35 -10.80
CA ILE A 101 0.42 -0.82 -10.48
C ILE A 101 0.97 -1.72 -11.57
N LEU A 102 0.18 -2.71 -12.03
CA LEU A 102 0.59 -3.65 -13.08
C LEU A 102 0.77 -2.96 -14.43
N SER A 103 -0.07 -1.95 -14.74
CA SER A 103 0.10 -1.11 -15.93
C SER A 103 1.42 -0.35 -15.91
N GLY A 104 1.79 0.19 -14.75
CA GLY A 104 3.09 0.84 -14.54
C GLY A 104 4.27 -0.13 -14.72
N ILE A 105 4.17 -1.33 -14.19
CA ILE A 105 5.18 -2.39 -14.36
C ILE A 105 5.33 -2.72 -15.85
N MET A 106 4.25 -3.02 -16.56
CA MET A 106 4.30 -3.33 -17.98
C MET A 106 4.88 -2.19 -18.81
N LYS A 107 4.48 -0.95 -18.52
CA LYS A 107 5.04 0.22 -19.22
C LYS A 107 6.55 0.36 -19.01
N ASN A 108 7.03 0.14 -17.79
CA ASN A 108 8.45 0.28 -17.47
C ASN A 108 9.32 -0.87 -17.98
N TYR A 109 8.80 -2.12 -18.00
CA TYR A 109 9.61 -3.28 -18.40
C TYR A 109 9.49 -3.63 -19.88
N MET A 110 8.32 -3.39 -20.48
CA MET A 110 8.03 -3.79 -21.87
C MET A 110 7.73 -2.60 -22.79
N ASP A 111 7.77 -1.38 -22.27
CA ASP A 111 7.40 -0.14 -22.98
C ASP A 111 6.05 -0.23 -23.71
N ARG A 112 5.13 -1.00 -23.17
CA ARG A 112 3.77 -1.14 -23.70
C ARG A 112 2.71 -1.03 -22.60
N ASN A 113 1.48 -0.74 -23.04
CA ASN A 113 0.32 -0.80 -22.17
C ASN A 113 -0.26 -2.22 -22.11
N LEU A 114 -1.02 -2.49 -21.02
CA LEU A 114 -1.85 -3.69 -20.94
C LEU A 114 -2.96 -3.65 -21.99
N ASN A 115 -3.19 -4.77 -22.65
CA ASN A 115 -4.30 -4.91 -23.59
C ASN A 115 -5.61 -5.30 -22.87
N ALA A 116 -6.74 -5.23 -23.57
CA ALA A 116 -8.05 -5.49 -22.98
C ALA A 116 -8.19 -6.90 -22.38
N LYS A 117 -7.56 -7.91 -22.99
CA LYS A 117 -7.61 -9.29 -22.47
C LYS A 117 -6.80 -9.46 -21.18
N GLU A 118 -5.64 -8.82 -21.11
CA GLU A 118 -4.83 -8.79 -19.89
C GLU A 118 -5.56 -8.07 -18.75
N LEU A 119 -6.26 -6.99 -19.05
CA LEU A 119 -7.06 -6.27 -18.05
C LEU A 119 -8.18 -7.14 -17.46
N VAL A 120 -8.84 -7.95 -18.28
CA VAL A 120 -9.85 -8.92 -17.84
C VAL A 120 -9.21 -10.02 -17.01
N ASP A 121 -8.11 -10.62 -17.50
CA ASP A 121 -7.39 -11.66 -16.78
C ASP A 121 -6.91 -11.18 -15.38
N ILE A 122 -6.45 -9.93 -15.28
CA ILE A 122 -6.05 -9.32 -14.01
C ILE A 122 -7.25 -9.20 -13.05
N GLU A 123 -8.37 -8.64 -13.52
CA GLU A 123 -9.58 -8.48 -12.70
C GLU A 123 -10.07 -9.81 -12.16
N GLU A 124 -10.23 -10.80 -13.04
CA GLU A 124 -10.62 -12.16 -12.64
C GLU A 124 -9.62 -12.77 -11.64
N SER A 125 -8.33 -12.62 -11.89
CA SER A 125 -7.29 -13.16 -11.00
C SER A 125 -7.27 -12.50 -9.63
N VAL A 126 -7.52 -11.18 -9.53
CA VAL A 126 -7.63 -10.49 -8.24
C VAL A 126 -8.83 -11.03 -7.46
N ILE A 127 -10.00 -11.15 -8.11
CA ILE A 127 -11.22 -11.67 -7.47
C ILE A 127 -11.00 -13.11 -7.01
N GLU A 128 -10.39 -13.95 -7.86
CA GLU A 128 -10.11 -15.35 -7.54
C GLU A 128 -9.12 -15.47 -6.37
N THR A 129 -8.12 -14.59 -6.30
CA THR A 129 -7.12 -14.54 -5.24
C THR A 129 -7.77 -14.27 -3.87
N TYR A 130 -8.70 -13.33 -3.79
CA TYR A 130 -9.45 -13.09 -2.56
C TYR A 130 -10.42 -14.24 -2.23
N LYS A 131 -11.07 -14.80 -3.24
CA LYS A 131 -11.99 -15.93 -3.08
C LYS A 131 -11.30 -17.16 -2.49
N GLU A 132 -10.06 -17.47 -2.90
CA GLU A 132 -9.30 -18.58 -2.31
C GLU A 132 -9.03 -18.41 -0.81
N LYS A 133 -8.94 -17.16 -0.31
CA LYS A 133 -8.85 -16.87 1.13
C LYS A 133 -10.23 -16.80 1.82
N GLY A 134 -11.31 -17.10 1.08
CA GLY A 134 -12.68 -17.00 1.58
C GLY A 134 -13.08 -15.56 1.91
N ILE A 135 -12.51 -14.56 1.18
CA ILE A 135 -12.85 -13.15 1.30
C ILE A 135 -13.86 -12.82 0.21
N THR A 136 -15.06 -12.39 0.63
CA THR A 136 -16.18 -12.03 -0.24
C THR A 136 -16.48 -10.54 -0.14
N SER A 137 -17.61 -10.08 -0.68
CA SER A 137 -18.05 -8.68 -0.54
C SER A 137 -18.56 -8.35 0.86
N GLU A 138 -18.77 -9.36 1.70
CA GLU A 138 -19.26 -9.19 3.06
C GLU A 138 -18.10 -8.81 4.01
N LYS A 139 -18.28 -7.79 4.84
CA LYS A 139 -17.27 -7.33 5.82
C LYS A 139 -16.82 -8.46 6.76
N ASP A 140 -17.75 -9.30 7.20
CA ASP A 140 -17.43 -10.41 8.11
C ASP A 140 -16.52 -11.47 7.47
N SER A 141 -16.47 -11.54 6.13
CA SER A 141 -15.56 -12.44 5.43
C SER A 141 -14.08 -12.11 5.60
N LEU A 142 -13.76 -10.90 6.04
CA LEU A 142 -12.38 -10.47 6.33
C LEU A 142 -11.83 -11.04 7.64
N TYR A 143 -12.71 -11.61 8.47
CA TYR A 143 -12.34 -12.10 9.80
C TYR A 143 -12.38 -13.63 9.86
N GLU A 144 -11.57 -14.19 10.75
CA GLU A 144 -11.66 -15.62 11.07
C GLU A 144 -13.01 -15.92 11.72
N LYS A 145 -13.63 -17.04 11.32
CA LYS A 145 -14.85 -17.52 11.98
C LYS A 145 -14.47 -17.90 13.42
N GLN A 146 -15.14 -17.30 14.40
CA GLN A 146 -15.03 -17.71 15.81
C GLN A 146 -15.48 -19.16 15.94
N GLY A 147 -14.56 -20.08 16.18
CA GLY A 147 -14.86 -21.52 16.28
C GLY A 147 -13.64 -22.43 16.38
N GLY A 148 -12.44 -21.90 16.22
CA GLY A 148 -11.21 -22.64 16.50
C GLY A 148 -10.85 -22.55 17.99
N LYS A 149 -10.54 -23.69 18.65
CA LYS A 149 -9.90 -23.71 19.97
C LYS A 149 -8.56 -22.96 19.88
N LEU A 150 -8.59 -21.66 20.04
CA LEU A 150 -7.40 -20.89 20.35
C LEU A 150 -7.23 -21.05 21.87
N GLY A 151 -6.14 -21.71 22.28
CA GLY A 151 -5.87 -21.97 23.67
C GLY A 151 -5.92 -20.70 24.50
N ASP A 152 -6.59 -20.77 25.63
CA ASP A 152 -6.60 -19.93 26.86
C ASP A 152 -6.31 -18.41 26.78
N LYS A 153 -6.37 -17.77 25.63
CA LYS A 153 -6.29 -16.30 25.51
C LYS A 153 -7.65 -15.77 25.09
N LEU A 154 -8.31 -15.09 26.01
CA LEU A 154 -9.47 -14.23 25.73
C LEU A 154 -9.05 -13.15 24.71
N THR A 155 -9.31 -13.39 23.43
CA THR A 155 -9.14 -12.39 22.38
C THR A 155 -10.44 -11.58 22.32
N LEU A 156 -10.46 -10.44 22.96
CA LEU A 156 -11.51 -9.43 22.79
C LEU A 156 -11.32 -8.79 21.40
N GLY A 157 -11.99 -9.31 20.36
CA GLY A 157 -12.01 -8.73 19.03
C GLY A 157 -12.07 -9.76 17.88
N LYS A 158 -12.50 -9.29 16.72
CA LYS A 158 -12.46 -10.08 15.48
C LYS A 158 -11.03 -10.16 14.97
N ILE A 159 -10.51 -11.36 14.70
CA ILE A 159 -9.16 -11.56 14.14
C ILE A 159 -9.25 -11.44 12.61
N LYS A 160 -8.53 -10.47 12.04
CA LYS A 160 -8.43 -10.29 10.58
C LYS A 160 -7.74 -11.50 9.97
N LYS A 161 -8.29 -12.04 8.89
CA LYS A 161 -7.66 -13.10 8.09
C LYS A 161 -6.34 -12.61 7.49
N ARG A 162 -5.44 -13.55 7.27
CA ARG A 162 -4.26 -13.28 6.47
C ARG A 162 -4.66 -12.92 5.04
N MET A 163 -4.31 -11.71 4.62
CA MET A 163 -4.59 -11.25 3.27
C MET A 163 -3.78 -12.02 2.23
N PRO A 164 -4.27 -12.12 0.99
CA PRO A 164 -3.50 -12.67 -0.12
C PRO A 164 -2.19 -11.92 -0.32
N THR A 165 -1.23 -12.54 -0.97
CA THR A 165 0.06 -11.95 -1.33
C THR A 165 0.22 -11.85 -2.85
N LEU A 166 1.26 -11.17 -3.30
CA LEU A 166 1.60 -11.11 -4.72
C LEU A 166 1.92 -12.50 -5.29
N SER A 167 2.52 -13.39 -4.49
CA SER A 167 2.73 -14.80 -4.85
C SER A 167 1.43 -15.54 -5.11
N ASP A 168 0.40 -15.35 -4.26
CA ASP A 168 -0.93 -15.96 -4.46
C ASP A 168 -1.54 -15.50 -5.79
N PHE A 169 -1.49 -14.20 -6.05
CA PHE A 169 -2.01 -13.60 -7.29
C PHE A 169 -1.25 -14.08 -8.52
N GLN A 170 0.09 -14.04 -8.50
CA GLN A 170 0.92 -14.45 -9.62
C GLN A 170 0.67 -15.91 -10.00
N ARG A 171 0.49 -16.79 -9.02
CA ARG A 171 0.15 -18.20 -9.22
C ARG A 171 -1.19 -18.39 -9.96
N ILE A 172 -2.18 -17.55 -9.69
CA ILE A 172 -3.46 -17.58 -10.39
C ILE A 172 -3.32 -16.98 -11.79
N LEU A 173 -2.69 -15.81 -11.90
CA LEU A 173 -2.48 -15.11 -13.16
C LEU A 173 -1.68 -15.96 -14.18
N SER A 174 -0.69 -16.73 -13.71
CA SER A 174 0.12 -17.60 -14.57
C SER A 174 -0.67 -18.68 -15.32
N LYS A 175 -1.87 -19.02 -14.84
CA LYS A 175 -2.80 -19.94 -15.48
C LYS A 175 -3.61 -19.29 -16.61
N LYS A 176 -3.67 -17.94 -16.65
CA LYS A 176 -4.41 -17.18 -17.65
C LYS A 176 -3.61 -17.09 -18.95
N LYS A 177 -4.24 -17.46 -20.05
CA LYS A 177 -3.57 -17.60 -21.35
C LYS A 177 -3.00 -16.28 -21.89
N ASN A 178 -3.72 -15.16 -21.68
CA ASN A 178 -3.32 -13.87 -22.25
C ASN A 178 -2.30 -13.11 -21.38
N SER A 179 -2.10 -13.50 -20.13
CA SER A 179 -1.29 -12.76 -19.15
C SER A 179 -0.02 -13.49 -18.73
N LYS A 180 0.45 -14.47 -19.54
CA LYS A 180 1.66 -15.24 -19.23
C LYS A 180 2.90 -14.37 -19.13
N GLU A 181 3.09 -13.46 -20.08
CA GLU A 181 4.20 -12.51 -20.10
C GLU A 181 4.23 -11.64 -18.83
N LEU A 182 3.07 -11.10 -18.43
CA LEU A 182 2.94 -10.34 -17.20
C LEU A 182 3.26 -11.21 -15.96
N ALA A 183 2.76 -12.44 -15.92
CA ALA A 183 3.04 -13.37 -14.83
C ALA A 183 4.53 -13.75 -14.73
N GLU A 184 5.24 -13.85 -15.86
CA GLU A 184 6.68 -14.07 -15.90
C GLU A 184 7.44 -12.86 -15.34
N ILE A 185 7.10 -11.65 -15.75
CA ILE A 185 7.68 -10.40 -15.21
C ILE A 185 7.48 -10.33 -13.69
N LEU A 186 6.28 -10.64 -13.22
CA LEU A 186 5.95 -10.61 -11.79
C LEU A 186 6.77 -11.61 -10.97
N THR A 187 7.35 -12.65 -11.58
CA THR A 187 8.25 -13.57 -10.88
C THR A 187 9.43 -12.85 -10.22
N GLY A 188 9.92 -11.76 -10.81
CA GLY A 188 10.99 -10.94 -10.23
C GLY A 188 10.59 -10.17 -8.97
N PHE A 189 9.28 -10.01 -8.75
CA PHE A 189 8.71 -9.28 -7.61
C PHE A 189 8.27 -10.19 -6.46
N LEU A 190 8.44 -11.53 -6.60
CA LEU A 190 8.05 -12.48 -5.58
C LEU A 190 9.06 -12.55 -4.44
N LYS A 191 8.62 -13.02 -3.29
CA LYS A 191 9.45 -13.21 -2.10
C LYS A 191 10.74 -13.98 -2.41
N GLY A 192 11.85 -13.45 -1.93
CA GLY A 192 13.18 -14.02 -2.17
C GLY A 192 13.82 -13.62 -3.51
N LYS A 193 13.15 -12.78 -4.30
CA LYS A 193 13.70 -12.16 -5.51
C LYS A 193 14.14 -10.74 -5.24
N SER A 194 14.90 -10.14 -6.15
CA SER A 194 15.49 -8.80 -6.01
C SER A 194 14.45 -7.69 -5.74
N LEU A 195 13.26 -7.82 -6.30
CA LEU A 195 12.15 -6.86 -6.14
C LEU A 195 11.03 -7.38 -5.23
N GLY A 196 11.28 -8.46 -4.48
CA GLY A 196 10.29 -9.15 -3.65
C GLY A 196 9.90 -8.42 -2.36
N MET A 197 10.12 -7.13 -2.28
CA MET A 197 9.85 -6.33 -1.09
C MET A 197 8.35 -6.13 -0.79
N PHE A 198 7.49 -6.31 -1.79
CA PHE A 198 6.03 -6.14 -1.67
C PHE A 198 5.26 -7.48 -1.60
N ASP A 199 5.96 -8.61 -1.55
CA ASP A 199 5.36 -9.94 -1.43
C ASP A 199 5.51 -10.45 0.02
N CYS A 200 4.66 -9.96 0.93
CA CYS A 200 4.75 -10.21 2.37
C CYS A 200 3.37 -10.43 3.03
#